data_6f03cf14168dfcb1e1ea19462629028a
#
_entry.id   6f03cf14168dfcb1e1ea19462629028a
#
_cell.length_a   1.000
_cell.length_b   1.000
_cell.length_c   1.000
_cell.angle_alpha   90.00
_cell.angle_beta   90.00
_cell.angle_gamma   90.00
#
_symmetry.space_group_name_H-M   'P 1'
#
loop_
_entity.id
_entity.type
_entity.pdbx_description
1 polymer ?
#
loop_
_entity_poly.entity_id
_entity_poly.type
_entity_poly.pdbx_seq_one_letter_code
_entity_poly.pdbx_strand_id
1 'polypeptide(L)'
;MQPAIVSYIPVLHEGYCVFFDTHPEATELFLFGEDLIEEFDHLRKDIRRLDPERIRKAIQSWDRFERVEILNAATIEKLQKNGQPLIISDDDLSTALVRKFFPNHPIEVDTIFLRWDKKTSIQPVQVSPDIEMSEEAFDQEMMEAASKEGKKAKDWWRRIGAMAVKNGSVLFQAHNTYVPSDQIANDEGDPRSNFGAGEHFESSLALHAEASIVAQAAKEGISLKEADVYCDTFPCPPCAKQLAYSGIGRLFYRNGYAVLDGERILKSQGVKIIFVK
;
A
#
# COMPACT_ATOMS: atom_id res chain seq x y z
N MET A 1 9.78 -35.91 0.83
CA MET A 1 9.49 -35.57 -0.58
C MET A 1 10.09 -34.19 -0.80
N GLN A 2 10.82 -34.00 -1.89
CA GLN A 2 11.39 -32.68 -2.18
C GLN A 2 10.29 -31.68 -2.46
N PRO A 3 10.44 -30.41 -2.05
CA PRO A 3 9.44 -29.38 -2.32
C PRO A 3 9.43 -29.01 -3.81
N ALA A 4 8.32 -28.44 -4.26
CA ALA A 4 8.20 -27.85 -5.59
C ALA A 4 7.92 -26.34 -5.50
N ILE A 5 8.47 -25.57 -6.41
CA ILE A 5 8.14 -24.13 -6.53
C ILE A 5 6.87 -23.98 -7.35
N VAL A 6 5.96 -23.13 -6.87
CA VAL A 6 4.77 -22.68 -7.61
C VAL A 6 4.84 -21.18 -7.74
N SER A 7 4.87 -20.65 -8.96
CA SER A 7 5.06 -19.21 -9.16
C SER A 7 4.34 -18.67 -10.38
N TYR A 8 3.84 -17.43 -10.27
CA TYR A 8 3.42 -16.61 -11.40
C TYR A 8 4.61 -15.81 -11.92
N ILE A 9 5.04 -16.07 -13.14
CA ILE A 9 6.19 -15.42 -13.76
C ILE A 9 5.77 -14.69 -15.03
N PRO A 10 5.42 -13.40 -14.94
CA PRO A 10 5.01 -12.62 -16.12
C PRO A 10 6.19 -12.20 -16.99
N VAL A 11 7.37 -12.01 -16.39
CA VAL A 11 8.59 -11.52 -17.03
C VAL A 11 9.78 -12.16 -16.35
N LEU A 12 10.75 -12.62 -17.11
CA LEU A 12 12.00 -13.13 -16.54
C LEU A 12 12.93 -11.98 -16.13
N HIS A 13 13.40 -12.01 -14.89
CA HIS A 13 14.38 -11.07 -14.35
C HIS A 13 15.18 -11.72 -13.21
N GLU A 14 16.27 -11.07 -12.80
CA GLU A 14 17.23 -11.57 -11.81
C GLU A 14 16.57 -12.03 -10.50
N GLY A 15 15.51 -11.36 -10.05
CA GLY A 15 14.81 -11.78 -8.82
C GLY A 15 14.30 -13.21 -8.87
N TYR A 16 13.87 -13.72 -10.03
CA TYR A 16 13.49 -15.14 -10.16
C TYR A 16 14.69 -16.06 -10.11
N CYS A 17 15.84 -15.65 -10.66
CA CYS A 17 17.07 -16.43 -10.52
C CYS A 17 17.46 -16.56 -9.06
N VAL A 18 17.48 -15.44 -8.31
CA VAL A 18 17.76 -15.44 -6.88
C VAL A 18 16.76 -16.32 -6.11
N PHE A 19 15.46 -16.22 -6.41
CA PHE A 19 14.42 -17.06 -5.80
C PHE A 19 14.69 -18.56 -6.01
N PHE A 20 15.02 -18.95 -7.22
CA PHE A 20 15.33 -20.36 -7.53
C PHE A 20 16.61 -20.84 -6.86
N ASP A 21 17.63 -19.99 -6.80
CA ASP A 21 18.92 -20.34 -6.20
C ASP A 21 18.86 -20.40 -4.66
N THR A 22 17.92 -19.67 -4.05
CA THR A 22 17.66 -19.76 -2.60
C THR A 22 17.04 -21.09 -2.19
N HIS A 23 16.37 -21.78 -3.12
CA HIS A 23 15.70 -23.06 -2.87
C HIS A 23 16.28 -24.20 -3.74
N PRO A 24 17.56 -24.57 -3.56
CA PRO A 24 18.22 -25.59 -4.39
C PRO A 24 17.62 -26.99 -4.26
N GLU A 25 16.89 -27.25 -3.17
CA GLU A 25 16.17 -28.51 -2.92
C GLU A 25 14.94 -28.70 -3.79
N ALA A 26 14.37 -27.62 -4.35
CA ALA A 26 13.24 -27.69 -5.26
C ALA A 26 13.71 -28.03 -6.68
N THR A 27 13.41 -29.24 -7.14
CA THR A 27 13.79 -29.71 -8.50
C THR A 27 12.65 -29.56 -9.50
N GLU A 28 11.46 -29.18 -9.05
CA GLU A 28 10.27 -29.00 -9.89
C GLU A 28 9.74 -27.58 -9.77
N LEU A 29 9.35 -27.00 -10.90
CA LEU A 29 8.73 -25.68 -10.99
C LEU A 29 7.39 -25.79 -11.71
N PHE A 30 6.34 -25.25 -11.09
CA PHE A 30 5.00 -25.12 -11.67
C PHE A 30 4.67 -23.67 -11.91
N LEU A 31 4.41 -23.32 -13.16
CA LEU A 31 4.07 -21.97 -13.60
C LEU A 31 2.55 -21.81 -13.71
N PHE A 32 2.01 -20.67 -13.31
CA PHE A 32 0.59 -20.38 -13.53
C PHE A 32 0.25 -20.50 -15.02
N GLY A 33 -0.76 -21.31 -15.32
CA GLY A 33 -1.33 -21.43 -16.66
C GLY A 33 -2.25 -20.27 -17.00
N GLU A 34 -2.58 -20.10 -18.29
CA GLU A 34 -3.44 -19.04 -18.77
C GLU A 34 -4.82 -19.07 -18.08
N ASP A 35 -5.41 -20.27 -17.94
CA ASP A 35 -6.72 -20.46 -17.29
C ASP A 35 -6.74 -19.91 -15.86
N LEU A 36 -5.65 -20.10 -15.11
CA LEU A 36 -5.54 -19.58 -13.74
C LEU A 36 -5.32 -18.06 -13.70
N ILE A 37 -4.60 -17.52 -14.68
CA ILE A 37 -4.31 -16.09 -14.79
C ILE A 37 -5.57 -15.31 -15.15
N GLU A 38 -6.43 -15.86 -16.02
CA GLU A 38 -7.67 -15.24 -16.43
C GLU A 38 -8.67 -15.04 -15.29
N GLU A 39 -8.57 -15.83 -14.23
CA GLU A 39 -9.37 -15.64 -13.01
C GLU A 39 -9.04 -14.32 -12.27
N PHE A 40 -7.87 -13.71 -12.54
CA PHE A 40 -7.40 -12.48 -11.92
C PHE A 40 -7.56 -11.30 -12.88
N ASP A 41 -8.71 -10.64 -12.86
CA ASP A 41 -9.10 -9.58 -13.80
C ASP A 41 -8.06 -8.46 -13.95
N HIS A 42 -7.36 -8.10 -12.87
CA HIS A 42 -6.32 -7.07 -12.87
C HIS A 42 -5.08 -7.44 -13.68
N LEU A 43 -4.84 -8.73 -13.95
CA LEU A 43 -3.70 -9.19 -14.75
C LEU A 43 -3.94 -9.09 -16.26
N ARG A 44 -5.19 -9.00 -16.70
CA ARG A 44 -5.52 -8.86 -18.13
C ARG A 44 -4.88 -7.65 -18.79
N LYS A 45 -4.52 -6.63 -18.00
CA LYS A 45 -3.88 -5.40 -18.47
C LYS A 45 -2.36 -5.39 -18.30
N ASP A 46 -1.73 -6.48 -17.88
CA ASP A 46 -0.27 -6.53 -17.82
C ASP A 46 0.31 -6.82 -19.21
N ILE A 47 0.51 -5.76 -19.98
CA ILE A 47 1.05 -5.82 -21.35
C ILE A 47 2.47 -6.38 -21.44
N ARG A 48 3.18 -6.51 -20.31
CA ARG A 48 4.54 -7.06 -20.26
C ARG A 48 4.54 -8.57 -20.07
N ARG A 49 3.38 -9.16 -19.77
CA ARG A 49 3.25 -10.58 -19.51
C ARG A 49 3.58 -11.39 -20.75
N LEU A 50 4.53 -12.28 -20.62
CA LEU A 50 4.82 -13.31 -21.62
C LEU A 50 3.83 -14.49 -21.46
N ASP A 51 3.58 -15.16 -22.58
CA ASP A 51 2.86 -16.42 -22.59
C ASP A 51 3.56 -17.46 -21.68
N PRO A 52 2.83 -18.16 -20.80
CA PRO A 52 3.42 -19.14 -19.86
C PRO A 52 4.27 -20.22 -20.53
N GLU A 53 3.92 -20.67 -21.73
CA GLU A 53 4.72 -21.64 -22.47
C GLU A 53 6.07 -21.08 -22.94
N ARG A 54 6.15 -19.79 -23.23
CA ARG A 54 7.43 -19.14 -23.54
C ARG A 54 8.32 -19.06 -22.31
N ILE A 55 7.75 -18.72 -21.17
CA ILE A 55 8.45 -18.71 -19.87
C ILE A 55 8.93 -20.12 -19.55
N ARG A 56 8.06 -21.12 -19.66
CA ARG A 56 8.39 -22.52 -19.40
C ARG A 56 9.61 -22.98 -20.22
N LYS A 57 9.58 -22.74 -21.53
CA LYS A 57 10.69 -23.11 -22.43
C LYS A 57 12.00 -22.40 -22.07
N ALA A 58 11.93 -21.12 -21.73
CA ALA A 58 13.11 -20.33 -21.36
C ALA A 58 13.73 -20.90 -20.06
N ILE A 59 12.93 -21.09 -19.01
CA ILE A 59 13.43 -21.60 -17.72
C ILE A 59 13.93 -23.06 -17.86
N GLN A 60 13.24 -23.88 -18.63
CA GLN A 60 13.70 -25.25 -18.89
C GLN A 60 15.09 -25.29 -19.52
N SER A 61 15.43 -24.32 -20.38
CA SER A 61 16.75 -24.23 -21.02
C SER A 61 17.88 -23.81 -20.07
N TRP A 62 17.58 -23.40 -18.84
CA TRP A 62 18.59 -23.08 -17.82
C TRP A 62 19.15 -24.32 -17.11
N ASP A 63 18.55 -25.50 -17.34
CA ASP A 63 18.91 -26.79 -16.70
C ASP A 63 18.92 -26.74 -15.15
N ARG A 64 18.17 -25.76 -14.56
CA ARG A 64 18.06 -25.57 -13.12
C ARG A 64 17.05 -26.54 -12.49
N PHE A 65 15.99 -26.88 -13.23
CA PHE A 65 14.93 -27.75 -12.78
C PHE A 65 14.91 -29.05 -13.60
N GLU A 66 14.68 -30.18 -12.93
CA GLU A 66 14.40 -31.42 -13.59
C GLU A 66 13.12 -31.36 -14.43
N ARG A 67 12.14 -30.55 -13.91
CA ARG A 67 10.85 -30.41 -14.56
C ARG A 67 10.29 -28.99 -14.40
N VAL A 68 9.85 -28.42 -15.51
CA VAL A 68 9.09 -27.16 -15.54
C VAL A 68 7.76 -27.42 -16.23
N GLU A 69 6.65 -27.32 -15.50
CA GLU A 69 5.30 -27.60 -15.99
C GLU A 69 4.38 -26.38 -15.83
N ILE A 70 3.34 -26.35 -16.67
CA ILE A 70 2.24 -25.39 -16.52
C ILE A 70 1.24 -25.94 -15.51
N LEU A 71 0.92 -25.14 -14.50
CA LEU A 71 -0.09 -25.44 -13.51
C LEU A 71 -1.48 -25.26 -14.13
N ASN A 72 -2.21 -26.36 -14.16
CA ASN A 72 -3.61 -26.44 -14.62
C ASN A 72 -4.40 -27.35 -13.68
N ALA A 73 -5.69 -27.56 -13.94
CA ALA A 73 -6.53 -28.38 -13.07
C ALA A 73 -5.96 -29.78 -12.82
N ALA A 74 -5.39 -30.43 -13.83
CA ALA A 74 -4.83 -31.79 -13.70
C ALA A 74 -3.55 -31.81 -12.86
N THR A 75 -2.65 -30.83 -13.04
CA THR A 75 -1.43 -30.71 -12.25
C THR A 75 -1.72 -30.31 -10.80
N ILE A 76 -2.73 -29.47 -10.57
CA ILE A 76 -3.22 -29.13 -9.23
C ILE A 76 -3.71 -30.38 -8.50
N GLU A 77 -4.58 -31.16 -9.13
CA GLU A 77 -5.11 -32.41 -8.56
C GLU A 77 -3.97 -33.41 -8.23
N LYS A 78 -2.98 -33.50 -9.09
CA LYS A 78 -1.80 -34.34 -8.86
C LYS A 78 -1.00 -33.89 -7.65
N LEU A 79 -0.72 -32.58 -7.53
CA LEU A 79 0.00 -32.00 -6.38
C LEU A 79 -0.77 -32.21 -5.08
N GLN A 80 -2.10 -32.01 -5.09
CA GLN A 80 -2.96 -32.27 -3.94
C GLN A 80 -2.89 -33.71 -3.46
N LYS A 81 -2.93 -34.67 -4.38
CA LYS A 81 -2.86 -36.12 -4.07
C LYS A 81 -1.51 -36.55 -3.54
N ASN A 82 -0.44 -35.98 -4.07
CA ASN A 82 0.91 -36.35 -3.69
C ASN A 82 1.35 -35.79 -2.34
N GLY A 83 0.72 -34.70 -1.86
CA GLY A 83 1.09 -34.03 -0.62
C GLY A 83 2.50 -33.42 -0.65
N GLN A 84 3.03 -33.13 -1.82
CA GLN A 84 4.36 -32.53 -2.00
C GLN A 84 4.41 -31.12 -1.43
N PRO A 85 5.36 -30.78 -0.53
CA PRO A 85 5.48 -29.41 -0.02
C PRO A 85 5.67 -28.40 -1.15
N LEU A 86 5.07 -27.23 -1.02
CA LEU A 86 5.15 -26.17 -2.02
C LEU A 86 5.90 -24.95 -1.45
N ILE A 87 6.73 -24.34 -2.29
CA ILE A 87 7.40 -23.08 -2.03
C ILE A 87 6.77 -22.03 -2.94
N ILE A 88 6.36 -20.92 -2.37
CA ILE A 88 5.77 -19.79 -3.10
C ILE A 88 6.45 -18.48 -2.70
N SER A 89 6.41 -17.50 -3.58
CA SER A 89 6.72 -16.10 -3.23
C SER A 89 5.57 -15.46 -2.46
N ASP A 90 5.90 -14.53 -1.55
CA ASP A 90 4.91 -13.72 -0.82
C ASP A 90 4.34 -12.63 -1.74
N ASP A 91 3.45 -13.05 -2.64
CA ASP A 91 2.70 -12.17 -3.53
C ASP A 91 1.20 -12.50 -3.53
N ASP A 92 0.38 -11.56 -3.99
CA ASP A 92 -1.08 -11.63 -3.99
C ASP A 92 -1.63 -12.84 -4.76
N LEU A 93 -0.97 -13.21 -5.87
CA LEU A 93 -1.43 -14.30 -6.73
C LEU A 93 -1.07 -15.66 -6.16
N SER A 94 0.19 -15.83 -5.78
CA SER A 94 0.69 -17.06 -5.16
C SER A 94 -0.10 -17.38 -3.89
N THR A 95 -0.33 -16.38 -3.05
CA THR A 95 -1.13 -16.52 -1.82
C THR A 95 -2.60 -16.85 -2.13
N ALA A 96 -3.22 -16.18 -3.11
CA ALA A 96 -4.62 -16.45 -3.48
C ALA A 96 -4.80 -17.85 -4.06
N LEU A 97 -3.86 -18.29 -4.91
CA LEU A 97 -3.87 -19.64 -5.48
C LEU A 97 -3.76 -20.71 -4.41
N VAL A 98 -2.81 -20.55 -3.49
CA VAL A 98 -2.60 -21.51 -2.41
C VAL A 98 -3.83 -21.61 -1.51
N ARG A 99 -4.42 -20.48 -1.11
CA ARG A 99 -5.66 -20.47 -0.31
C ARG A 99 -6.81 -21.16 -1.03
N LYS A 100 -6.91 -21.01 -2.34
CA LYS A 100 -8.00 -21.59 -3.13
C LYS A 100 -7.83 -23.09 -3.36
N PHE A 101 -6.62 -23.53 -3.74
CA PHE A 101 -6.39 -24.90 -4.22
C PHE A 101 -5.64 -25.79 -3.24
N PHE A 102 -4.90 -25.21 -2.29
CA PHE A 102 -4.03 -25.95 -1.37
C PHE A 102 -4.24 -25.57 0.11
N PRO A 103 -5.49 -25.47 0.62
CA PRO A 103 -5.77 -24.90 1.96
C PRO A 103 -5.13 -25.68 3.13
N ASN A 104 -4.81 -26.95 2.95
CA ASN A 104 -4.21 -27.80 3.98
C ASN A 104 -2.84 -28.37 3.56
N HIS A 105 -2.21 -27.75 2.57
CA HIS A 105 -0.94 -28.22 2.03
C HIS A 105 0.23 -27.62 2.82
N PRO A 106 1.34 -28.35 3.00
CA PRO A 106 2.58 -27.78 3.54
C PRO A 106 3.10 -26.70 2.59
N ILE A 107 3.11 -25.44 3.05
CA ILE A 107 3.54 -24.28 2.25
C ILE A 107 4.68 -23.58 2.96
N GLU A 108 5.74 -23.32 2.24
CA GLU A 108 6.80 -22.40 2.59
C GLU A 108 6.63 -21.11 1.78
N VAL A 109 6.69 -19.97 2.45
CA VAL A 109 6.53 -18.65 1.82
C VAL A 109 7.85 -17.91 1.90
N ASP A 110 8.42 -17.58 0.74
CA ASP A 110 9.61 -16.74 0.64
C ASP A 110 9.18 -15.28 0.46
N THR A 111 9.70 -14.39 1.30
CA THR A 111 9.39 -12.96 1.29
C THR A 111 10.14 -12.17 0.22
N ILE A 112 10.73 -12.84 -0.74
CA ILE A 112 11.43 -12.21 -1.86
C ILE A 112 10.50 -11.30 -2.67
N PHE A 113 10.98 -10.11 -3.00
CA PHE A 113 10.24 -9.17 -3.83
C PHE A 113 10.38 -9.50 -5.32
N LEU A 114 9.36 -10.07 -5.94
CA LEU A 114 9.34 -10.42 -7.37
C LEU A 114 8.46 -9.50 -8.21
N ARG A 115 7.39 -8.94 -7.63
CA ARG A 115 6.43 -8.10 -8.33
C ARG A 115 5.65 -7.18 -7.39
N TRP A 116 5.09 -6.11 -7.94
CA TRP A 116 4.20 -5.21 -7.18
C TRP A 116 2.80 -5.80 -7.05
N ASP A 117 2.29 -5.81 -5.82
CA ASP A 117 0.87 -6.04 -5.57
C ASP A 117 0.08 -4.75 -5.85
N LYS A 118 -0.60 -4.72 -6.99
CA LYS A 118 -1.44 -3.57 -7.36
C LYS A 118 -2.77 -3.53 -6.60
N LYS A 119 -3.29 -4.69 -6.20
CA LYS A 119 -4.62 -4.77 -5.59
C LYS A 119 -4.61 -4.27 -4.16
N THR A 120 -3.63 -4.67 -3.38
CA THR A 120 -3.51 -4.30 -1.97
C THR A 120 -3.12 -2.84 -1.80
N SER A 121 -2.32 -2.28 -2.74
CA SER A 121 -1.85 -0.90 -2.66
C SER A 121 -2.93 0.18 -2.88
N ILE A 122 -4.08 -0.18 -3.46
CA ILE A 122 -5.17 0.76 -3.80
C ILE A 122 -6.49 0.48 -3.07
N GLN A 123 -6.57 -0.56 -2.24
CA GLN A 123 -7.79 -0.86 -1.48
C GLN A 123 -7.96 0.08 -0.28
N PRO A 124 -9.19 0.56 -0.01
CA PRO A 124 -9.49 1.26 1.23
C PRO A 124 -9.20 0.33 2.41
N VAL A 125 -8.34 0.76 3.31
CA VAL A 125 -8.08 0.02 4.55
C VAL A 125 -9.18 0.31 5.54
N GLN A 126 -9.78 -0.73 6.08
CA GLN A 126 -10.64 -0.59 7.24
C GLN A 126 -9.80 -0.13 8.44
N VAL A 127 -10.40 0.73 9.27
CA VAL A 127 -9.79 1.15 10.53
C VAL A 127 -9.38 -0.10 11.31
N SER A 128 -8.11 -0.19 11.69
CA SER A 128 -7.63 -1.31 12.51
C SER A 128 -8.46 -1.41 13.78
N PRO A 129 -8.89 -2.61 14.19
CA PRO A 129 -9.66 -2.78 15.43
C PRO A 129 -8.91 -2.33 16.70
N ASP A 130 -7.60 -2.14 16.61
CA ASP A 130 -6.74 -1.70 17.71
C ASP A 130 -6.64 -0.16 17.83
N ILE A 131 -7.32 0.60 16.97
CA ILE A 131 -7.31 2.06 17.04
C ILE A 131 -8.23 2.54 18.15
N GLU A 132 -7.65 3.32 19.06
CA GLU A 132 -8.37 4.01 20.13
C GLU A 132 -9.41 4.97 19.55
N MET A 133 -10.59 5.02 20.15
CA MET A 133 -11.66 5.93 19.75
C MET A 133 -11.84 7.03 20.80
N SER A 134 -12.04 8.26 20.36
CA SER A 134 -12.38 9.39 21.22
C SER A 134 -13.79 9.87 20.97
N GLU A 135 -14.50 10.16 22.06
CA GLU A 135 -15.79 10.85 22.13
C GLU A 135 -15.67 12.11 23.01
N GLU A 136 -14.45 12.52 23.37
CA GLU A 136 -14.22 13.69 24.20
C GLU A 136 -14.66 14.97 23.49
N ALA A 137 -15.34 15.86 24.24
CA ALA A 137 -15.89 17.10 23.69
C ALA A 137 -14.81 17.97 23.04
N PHE A 138 -13.61 18.02 23.63
CA PHE A 138 -12.49 18.78 23.08
C PHE A 138 -12.01 18.20 21.74
N ASP A 139 -11.90 16.88 21.63
CA ASP A 139 -11.47 16.22 20.39
C ASP A 139 -12.51 16.43 19.29
N GLN A 140 -13.81 16.40 19.64
CA GLN A 140 -14.90 16.71 18.73
C GLN A 140 -14.82 18.17 18.24
N GLU A 141 -14.58 19.12 19.14
CA GLU A 141 -14.43 20.54 18.80
C GLU A 141 -13.24 20.76 17.86
N MET A 142 -12.07 20.18 18.14
CA MET A 142 -10.88 20.32 17.30
C MET A 142 -11.06 19.63 15.94
N MET A 143 -11.72 18.50 15.88
CA MET A 143 -12.03 17.82 14.62
C MET A 143 -13.02 18.65 13.77
N GLU A 144 -14.04 19.25 14.41
CA GLU A 144 -14.97 20.11 13.71
C GLU A 144 -14.29 21.39 13.19
N ALA A 145 -13.35 21.95 13.97
CA ALA A 145 -12.53 23.09 13.55
C ALA A 145 -11.65 22.70 12.35
N ALA A 146 -11.02 21.51 12.35
CA ALA A 146 -10.27 21.01 11.22
C ALA A 146 -11.16 20.86 9.97
N SER A 147 -12.33 20.24 10.10
CA SER A 147 -13.28 20.09 9.00
C SER A 147 -13.76 21.45 8.45
N LYS A 148 -14.00 22.41 9.33
CA LYS A 148 -14.37 23.78 8.92
C LYS A 148 -13.23 24.48 8.18
N GLU A 149 -11.99 24.29 8.65
CA GLU A 149 -10.80 24.80 7.97
C GLU A 149 -10.66 24.20 6.58
N GLY A 150 -10.87 22.88 6.44
CA GLY A 150 -10.83 22.18 5.15
C GLY A 150 -11.81 22.74 4.12
N LYS A 151 -12.97 23.25 4.54
CA LYS A 151 -13.97 23.87 3.63
C LYS A 151 -13.43 25.11 2.90
N LYS A 152 -12.37 25.74 3.40
CA LYS A 152 -11.72 26.88 2.74
C LYS A 152 -10.86 26.49 1.55
N ALA A 153 -10.45 25.20 1.46
CA ALA A 153 -9.62 24.70 0.38
C ALA A 153 -10.26 24.93 -0.99
N LYS A 154 -9.46 25.37 -1.95
CA LYS A 154 -9.84 25.47 -3.37
C LYS A 154 -9.59 24.17 -4.13
N ASP A 155 -8.97 23.18 -3.50
CA ASP A 155 -8.77 21.85 -4.07
C ASP A 155 -10.12 21.16 -4.34
N TRP A 156 -10.41 20.92 -5.62
CA TRP A 156 -11.65 20.27 -6.06
C TRP A 156 -11.72 18.79 -5.69
N TRP A 157 -10.57 18.15 -5.59
CA TRP A 157 -10.49 16.73 -5.34
C TRP A 157 -10.67 16.40 -3.86
N ARG A 158 -10.06 17.22 -2.98
CA ARG A 158 -10.09 16.99 -1.54
C ARG A 158 -9.97 18.29 -0.76
N ARG A 159 -10.99 18.58 0.03
CA ARG A 159 -11.02 19.71 0.96
C ARG A 159 -10.64 19.22 2.35
N ILE A 160 -9.35 19.05 2.58
CA ILE A 160 -8.80 18.54 3.83
C ILE A 160 -8.33 19.69 4.69
N GLY A 161 -8.67 19.63 5.98
CA GLY A 161 -8.20 20.54 7.00
C GLY A 161 -7.47 19.84 8.13
N ALA A 162 -6.53 20.53 8.75
CA ALA A 162 -5.78 20.05 9.88
C ALA A 162 -5.55 21.13 10.94
N MET A 163 -5.45 20.69 12.21
CA MET A 163 -5.13 21.53 13.37
C MET A 163 -3.96 20.89 14.13
N ALA A 164 -2.99 21.70 14.54
CA ALA A 164 -1.98 21.28 15.52
C ALA A 164 -2.28 21.95 16.86
N VAL A 165 -2.36 21.14 17.91
CA VAL A 165 -2.72 21.57 19.25
C VAL A 165 -1.63 21.11 20.23
N LYS A 166 -1.28 21.96 21.17
CA LYS A 166 -0.35 21.62 22.25
C LYS A 166 -0.78 22.26 23.55
N ASN A 167 -0.83 21.45 24.62
CA ASN A 167 -1.29 21.91 25.94
C ASN A 167 -2.67 22.59 25.89
N GLY A 168 -3.59 22.05 25.06
CA GLY A 168 -4.95 22.60 24.92
C GLY A 168 -5.04 23.88 24.06
N SER A 169 -3.93 24.36 23.49
CA SER A 169 -3.91 25.58 22.65
C SER A 169 -3.60 25.21 21.20
N VAL A 170 -4.34 25.80 20.26
CA VAL A 170 -4.10 25.68 18.83
C VAL A 170 -2.81 26.40 18.48
N LEU A 171 -1.84 25.69 17.94
CA LEU A 171 -0.59 26.24 17.42
C LEU A 171 -0.75 26.69 15.97
N PHE A 172 -1.28 25.78 15.14
CA PHE A 172 -1.44 25.99 13.70
C PHE A 172 -2.77 25.42 13.22
N GLN A 173 -3.28 26.02 12.16
CA GLN A 173 -4.39 25.49 11.38
C GLN A 173 -4.04 25.62 9.89
N ALA A 174 -4.47 24.65 9.11
CA ALA A 174 -4.20 24.64 7.68
C ALA A 174 -5.25 23.84 6.91
N HIS A 175 -5.32 24.11 5.62
CA HIS A 175 -6.10 23.35 4.66
C HIS A 175 -5.28 23.11 3.38
N ASN A 176 -5.72 22.21 2.53
CA ASN A 176 -5.10 21.99 1.24
C ASN A 176 -5.09 23.28 0.42
N THR A 177 -3.91 23.70 -0.02
CA THR A 177 -3.73 24.96 -0.78
C THR A 177 -2.96 24.66 -2.05
N TYR A 178 -3.43 25.10 -3.20
CA TYR A 178 -2.67 24.99 -4.44
C TYR A 178 -1.45 25.92 -4.40
N VAL A 179 -0.32 25.42 -4.92
CA VAL A 179 0.93 26.18 -4.98
C VAL A 179 1.43 26.20 -6.44
N PRO A 180 1.97 27.35 -6.91
CA PRO A 180 2.28 28.59 -6.19
C PRO A 180 1.07 29.52 -5.95
N SER A 181 -0.09 29.20 -6.51
CA SER A 181 -1.32 30.00 -6.31
C SER A 181 -2.57 29.12 -6.36
N ASP A 182 -3.66 29.58 -5.74
CA ASP A 182 -4.95 28.88 -5.77
C ASP A 182 -5.56 28.76 -7.18
N GLN A 183 -5.04 29.48 -8.16
CA GLN A 183 -5.52 29.47 -9.54
C GLN A 183 -4.76 28.49 -10.44
N ILE A 184 -3.62 27.99 -10.02
CA ILE A 184 -2.72 27.17 -10.87
C ILE A 184 -3.45 25.99 -11.54
N ALA A 185 -4.33 25.33 -10.81
CA ALA A 185 -5.10 24.20 -11.34
C ALA A 185 -6.09 24.61 -12.45
N ASN A 186 -6.56 25.87 -12.43
CA ASN A 186 -7.43 26.41 -13.47
C ASN A 186 -6.62 26.85 -14.69
N ASP A 187 -5.43 27.38 -14.48
CA ASP A 187 -4.59 27.97 -15.53
C ASP A 187 -3.80 26.89 -16.30
N GLU A 188 -3.28 25.88 -15.60
CA GLU A 188 -2.40 24.85 -16.16
C GLU A 188 -3.01 23.44 -16.14
N GLY A 189 -4.17 23.28 -15.49
CA GLY A 189 -4.79 21.98 -15.25
C GLY A 189 -4.19 21.26 -14.05
N ASP A 190 -4.89 20.24 -13.55
CA ASP A 190 -4.42 19.41 -12.43
C ASP A 190 -3.90 18.06 -12.95
N PRO A 191 -2.58 17.77 -12.81
CA PRO A 191 -1.99 16.50 -13.25
C PRO A 191 -2.69 15.27 -12.69
N ARG A 192 -3.30 15.38 -11.49
CA ARG A 192 -4.02 14.27 -10.85
C ARG A 192 -5.22 13.78 -11.67
N SER A 193 -5.75 14.60 -12.57
CA SER A 193 -6.85 14.20 -13.47
C SER A 193 -6.51 13.02 -14.37
N ASN A 194 -5.21 12.73 -14.55
CA ASN A 194 -4.71 11.63 -15.39
C ASN A 194 -4.51 10.32 -14.61
N PHE A 195 -4.69 10.31 -13.28
CA PHE A 195 -4.35 9.19 -12.41
C PHE A 195 -5.52 8.77 -11.52
N GLY A 196 -5.48 7.54 -11.01
CA GLY A 196 -6.43 7.04 -10.03
C GLY A 196 -6.17 7.58 -8.61
N ALA A 197 -7.15 7.42 -7.73
CA ALA A 197 -7.00 7.78 -6.32
C ALA A 197 -5.85 6.99 -5.68
N GLY A 198 -4.92 7.70 -5.01
CA GLY A 198 -3.75 7.09 -4.39
C GLY A 198 -2.54 6.91 -5.29
N GLU A 199 -2.63 7.31 -6.58
CA GLU A 199 -1.51 7.30 -7.52
C GLU A 199 -0.86 8.67 -7.62
N HIS A 200 0.45 8.70 -7.85
CA HIS A 200 1.25 9.91 -8.18
C HIS A 200 1.05 11.11 -7.24
N PHE A 201 1.21 10.88 -5.93
CA PHE A 201 1.14 11.96 -4.92
C PHE A 201 2.12 13.10 -5.18
N GLU A 202 3.27 12.78 -5.77
CA GLU A 202 4.32 13.71 -6.11
C GLU A 202 3.90 14.71 -7.21
N SER A 203 2.90 14.35 -8.00
CA SER A 203 2.36 15.20 -9.07
C SER A 203 1.27 16.16 -8.60
N SER A 204 0.93 16.15 -7.30
CA SER A 204 -0.09 17.03 -6.75
C SER A 204 0.38 18.47 -6.72
N LEU A 205 -0.45 19.40 -7.25
CA LEU A 205 -0.24 20.84 -7.10
C LEU A 205 -0.61 21.33 -5.69
N ALA A 206 -1.26 20.52 -4.89
CA ALA A 206 -1.70 20.89 -3.56
C ALA A 206 -0.63 20.67 -2.50
N LEU A 207 -0.30 21.69 -1.76
CA LEU A 207 0.34 21.55 -0.44
C LEU A 207 -0.74 21.03 0.52
N HIS A 208 -0.60 19.82 1.01
CA HIS A 208 -1.57 19.21 1.91
C HIS A 208 -1.59 19.93 3.27
N ALA A 209 -2.75 19.90 3.94
CA ALA A 209 -2.96 20.57 5.21
C ALA A 209 -1.91 20.16 6.27
N GLU A 210 -1.60 18.88 6.36
CA GLU A 210 -0.62 18.34 7.30
C GLU A 210 0.80 18.81 6.98
N ALA A 211 1.18 18.79 5.70
CA ALA A 211 2.46 19.30 5.24
C ALA A 211 2.58 20.81 5.49
N SER A 212 1.48 21.54 5.32
CA SER A 212 1.42 22.98 5.64
C SER A 212 1.67 23.26 7.12
N ILE A 213 1.08 22.47 8.03
CA ILE A 213 1.34 22.56 9.48
C ILE A 213 2.83 22.36 9.78
N VAL A 214 3.45 21.33 9.21
CA VAL A 214 4.89 21.06 9.43
C VAL A 214 5.74 22.20 8.87
N ALA A 215 5.39 22.72 7.69
CA ALA A 215 6.11 23.84 7.08
C ALA A 215 5.97 25.14 7.88
N GLN A 216 4.78 25.44 8.41
CA GLN A 216 4.55 26.62 9.29
C GLN A 216 5.37 26.47 10.57
N ALA A 217 5.33 25.32 11.22
CA ALA A 217 6.11 25.05 12.42
C ALA A 217 7.62 25.23 12.19
N ALA A 218 8.12 24.71 11.08
CA ALA A 218 9.52 24.90 10.69
C ALA A 218 9.88 26.37 10.42
N LYS A 219 9.00 27.10 9.71
CA LYS A 219 9.20 28.53 9.39
C LYS A 219 9.24 29.40 10.65
N GLU A 220 8.41 29.09 11.64
CA GLU A 220 8.30 29.87 12.88
C GLU A 220 9.23 29.37 13.99
N GLY A 221 9.95 28.25 13.77
CA GLY A 221 10.83 27.66 14.78
C GLY A 221 10.08 27.04 15.97
N ILE A 222 8.80 26.67 15.77
CA ILE A 222 7.97 26.10 16.81
C ILE A 222 8.00 24.56 16.70
N SER A 223 8.36 23.89 17.79
CA SER A 223 8.43 22.43 17.82
C SER A 223 7.04 21.79 17.93
N LEU A 224 6.75 20.86 17.02
CA LEU A 224 5.58 19.98 17.07
C LEU A 224 5.77 18.77 18.01
N LYS A 225 6.93 18.65 18.67
CA LYS A 225 7.16 17.54 19.58
C LYS A 225 6.06 17.43 20.63
N GLU A 226 5.46 16.24 20.75
CA GLU A 226 4.36 15.92 21.66
C GLU A 226 3.06 16.72 21.39
N ALA A 227 2.94 17.37 20.24
CA ALA A 227 1.69 18.01 19.84
C ALA A 227 0.65 16.96 19.40
N ASP A 228 -0.61 17.34 19.50
CA ASP A 228 -1.76 16.64 18.97
C ASP A 228 -2.08 17.22 17.58
N VAL A 229 -2.27 16.34 16.59
CA VAL A 229 -2.68 16.77 15.25
C VAL A 229 -4.02 16.18 14.91
N TYR A 230 -4.97 17.01 14.56
CA TYR A 230 -6.31 16.66 14.13
C TYR A 230 -6.40 16.84 12.63
N CYS A 231 -6.71 15.77 11.90
CA CYS A 231 -6.93 15.79 10.46
C CYS A 231 -8.33 15.24 10.16
N ASP A 232 -9.13 15.93 9.38
CA ASP A 232 -10.46 15.42 9.04
C ASP A 232 -10.41 14.14 8.20
N THR A 233 -9.29 13.92 7.51
CA THR A 233 -9.00 12.70 6.73
C THR A 233 -7.64 12.14 7.13
N PHE A 234 -7.52 10.81 7.20
CA PHE A 234 -6.26 10.13 7.56
C PHE A 234 -5.14 10.55 6.59
N PRO A 235 -3.93 10.90 7.09
CA PRO A 235 -2.83 11.39 6.28
C PRO A 235 -2.37 10.42 5.19
N CYS A 236 -2.06 10.96 4.01
CA CYS A 236 -1.38 10.20 2.97
C CYS A 236 0.06 9.81 3.42
N PRO A 237 0.70 8.79 2.80
CA PRO A 237 2.02 8.34 3.23
C PRO A 237 3.10 9.43 3.31
N PRO A 238 3.23 10.38 2.36
CA PRO A 238 4.14 11.51 2.50
C PRO A 238 3.85 12.37 3.73
N CYS A 239 2.59 12.73 3.98
CA CYS A 239 2.20 13.51 5.15
C CYS A 239 2.39 12.75 6.45
N ALA A 240 2.05 11.46 6.49
CA ALA A 240 2.29 10.61 7.65
C ALA A 240 3.78 10.55 8.04
N LYS A 241 4.69 10.47 7.04
CA LYS A 241 6.15 10.56 7.29
C LYS A 241 6.53 11.90 7.91
N GLN A 242 6.06 13.01 7.35
CA GLN A 242 6.39 14.35 7.87
C GLN A 242 5.88 14.53 9.30
N LEU A 243 4.63 14.15 9.58
CA LEU A 243 4.07 14.22 10.93
C LEU A 243 4.81 13.31 11.91
N ALA A 244 5.06 12.07 11.56
CA ALA A 244 5.76 11.11 12.41
C ALA A 244 7.15 11.62 12.81
N TYR A 245 7.92 12.11 11.83
CA TYR A 245 9.29 12.59 12.07
C TYR A 245 9.36 14.02 12.59
N SER A 246 8.26 14.78 12.63
CA SER A 246 8.18 16.05 13.37
C SER A 246 8.01 15.86 14.89
N GLY A 247 7.76 14.60 15.32
CA GLY A 247 7.70 14.22 16.73
C GLY A 247 6.33 14.47 17.38
N ILE A 248 5.24 14.52 16.62
CA ILE A 248 3.90 14.61 17.20
C ILE A 248 3.63 13.44 18.15
N GLY A 249 2.81 13.66 19.19
CA GLY A 249 2.44 12.65 20.16
C GLY A 249 1.24 11.82 19.71
N ARG A 250 0.21 12.50 19.19
CA ARG A 250 -1.07 11.91 18.81
C ARG A 250 -1.57 12.43 17.47
N LEU A 251 -2.15 11.53 16.69
CA LEU A 251 -2.90 11.85 15.48
C LEU A 251 -4.36 11.49 15.67
N PHE A 252 -5.23 12.46 15.52
CA PHE A 252 -6.68 12.31 15.53
C PHE A 252 -7.21 12.42 14.10
N TYR A 253 -8.14 11.54 13.72
CA TYR A 253 -8.76 11.57 12.40
C TYR A 253 -10.22 11.10 12.44
N ARG A 254 -11.01 11.45 11.40
CA ARG A 254 -12.42 11.06 11.28
C ARG A 254 -12.71 10.24 10.02
N ASN A 255 -12.07 10.53 8.90
CA ASN A 255 -12.29 9.83 7.64
C ASN A 255 -11.05 9.02 7.25
N GLY A 256 -11.26 7.80 6.75
CA GLY A 256 -10.17 6.94 6.27
C GLY A 256 -9.58 7.39 4.93
N TYR A 257 -8.34 7.00 4.69
CA TYR A 257 -7.65 7.17 3.41
C TYR A 257 -7.27 5.81 2.80
N ALA A 258 -7.18 5.76 1.46
CA ALA A 258 -7.06 4.51 0.71
C ALA A 258 -5.65 3.87 0.68
N VAL A 259 -4.64 4.37 1.43
CA VAL A 259 -3.26 3.91 1.33
C VAL A 259 -2.68 3.50 2.68
N LEU A 260 -2.19 2.29 2.73
CA LEU A 260 -1.85 1.45 3.88
C LEU A 260 -0.68 1.90 4.75
N ASP A 261 0.29 2.65 4.21
CA ASP A 261 1.58 2.78 4.89
C ASP A 261 1.60 3.87 5.97
N GLY A 262 0.63 4.77 5.99
CA GLY A 262 0.60 5.88 6.95
C GLY A 262 0.51 5.42 8.41
N GLU A 263 -0.33 4.42 8.70
CA GLU A 263 -0.50 3.88 10.05
C GLU A 263 0.79 3.24 10.58
N ARG A 264 1.43 2.39 9.77
CA ARG A 264 2.70 1.74 10.11
C ARG A 264 3.81 2.75 10.39
N ILE A 265 3.89 3.79 9.56
CA ILE A 265 4.87 4.86 9.71
C ILE A 265 4.65 5.61 11.04
N LEU A 266 3.44 6.04 11.32
CA LEU A 266 3.11 6.75 12.56
C LEU A 266 3.40 5.90 13.79
N LYS A 267 2.94 4.65 13.80
CA LYS A 267 3.20 3.69 14.91
C LYS A 267 4.69 3.43 15.11
N SER A 268 5.52 3.38 14.04
CA SER A 268 6.96 3.16 14.14
C SER A 268 7.70 4.28 14.89
N GLN A 269 7.12 5.49 14.93
CA GLN A 269 7.64 6.64 15.66
C GLN A 269 6.91 6.87 17.00
N GLY A 270 6.09 5.91 17.45
CA GLY A 270 5.38 5.98 18.73
C GLY A 270 4.18 6.92 18.73
N VAL A 271 3.74 7.39 17.58
CA VAL A 271 2.54 8.25 17.47
C VAL A 271 1.29 7.41 17.76
N LYS A 272 0.48 7.87 18.72
CA LYS A 272 -0.83 7.27 18.97
C LYS A 272 -1.83 7.75 17.92
N ILE A 273 -2.59 6.81 17.36
CA ILE A 273 -3.60 7.09 16.34
C ILE A 273 -4.98 6.92 16.98
N ILE A 274 -5.82 7.95 16.86
CA ILE A 274 -7.12 8.02 17.54
C ILE A 274 -8.19 8.38 16.51
N PHE A 275 -9.23 7.57 16.46
CA PHE A 275 -10.40 7.85 15.65
C PHE A 275 -11.41 8.70 16.43
N VAL A 276 -11.87 9.81 15.88
CA VAL A 276 -12.89 10.69 16.47
C VAL A 276 -14.23 10.38 15.82
N LYS A 277 -15.21 9.97 16.63
CA LYS A 277 -16.56 9.66 16.17
C LYS A 277 -17.33 10.90 15.69
#